data_43cbfbd2097727b453d3dacbffcb37fc
#
_entry.id   43cbfbd2097727b453d3dacbffcb37fc
#
_cell.length_a   1.000
_cell.length_b   1.000
_cell.length_c   1.000
_cell.angle_alpha   90.00
_cell.angle_beta   90.00
_cell.angle_gamma   90.00
#
_symmetry.space_group_name_H-M   'P 1'
#
loop_
_entity.id
_entity.type
_entity.pdbx_description
1 polymer ?
#
loop_
_entity_poly.entity_id
_entity_poly.type
_entity_poly.pdbx_seq_one_letter_code
_entity_poly.pdbx_strand_id
1 'polypeptide(L)'
;MQRWVYSRGWSKLRDIQEQAVVPILAGEDVIIAAPTAAGKTEAAYLPICSSIVGEETTGLNVLHVSPLKALINDQYRRLEDLCADLEVPVHKWHGDVAQSKKQSVVREPAGILLITPESLEAMFVVRGQQLPRLFASLRYVVVDELHVFLDTERGQQLQSLLHRLELVLRRHVPRIGLSATLGDMQLAAKYLRPTGKHAPRLIVGASGGKELRLAIR
;
A
#
# COMPACT_ATOMS: atom_id res chain seq x y z
N MET A 1 -13.77 7.19 -9.28
CA MET A 1 -13.84 7.19 -7.80
C MET A 1 -15.19 7.61 -7.23
N GLN A 2 -15.75 8.79 -7.54
CA GLN A 2 -17.06 9.23 -7.01
C GLN A 2 -18.17 8.19 -7.25
N ARG A 3 -18.26 7.61 -8.45
CA ARG A 3 -19.25 6.55 -8.76
C ARG A 3 -19.12 5.35 -7.82
N TRP A 4 -17.92 4.88 -7.53
CA TRP A 4 -17.70 3.77 -6.60
C TRP A 4 -18.15 4.11 -5.17
N VAL A 5 -17.83 5.32 -4.67
CA VAL A 5 -18.28 5.81 -3.36
C VAL A 5 -19.82 5.81 -3.27
N TYR A 6 -20.48 6.33 -4.31
CA TYR A 6 -21.95 6.36 -4.38
C TYR A 6 -22.56 4.94 -4.48
N SER A 7 -21.97 4.02 -5.26
CA SER A 7 -22.47 2.64 -5.38
C SER A 7 -22.43 1.87 -4.07
N ARG A 8 -21.54 2.25 -3.14
CA ARG A 8 -21.44 1.71 -1.78
C ARG A 8 -22.41 2.36 -0.79
N GLY A 9 -23.24 3.30 -1.23
CA GLY A 9 -24.18 4.03 -0.37
C GLY A 9 -23.51 4.96 0.63
N TRP A 10 -22.26 5.36 0.38
CA TRP A 10 -21.54 6.27 1.26
C TRP A 10 -21.96 7.71 0.96
N SER A 11 -22.56 8.36 1.96
CA SER A 11 -22.95 9.78 1.89
C SER A 11 -21.76 10.73 2.11
N LYS A 12 -20.72 10.25 2.82
CA LYS A 12 -19.48 10.99 3.10
C LYS A 12 -18.32 10.03 3.33
N LEU A 13 -17.12 10.53 3.14
CA LEU A 13 -15.90 9.82 3.55
C LEU A 13 -15.77 9.85 5.07
N ARG A 14 -15.00 8.91 5.61
CA ARG A 14 -14.59 8.93 7.02
C ARG A 14 -13.46 9.94 7.20
N ASP A 15 -13.30 10.47 8.40
CA ASP A 15 -12.29 11.51 8.70
C ASP A 15 -10.87 11.12 8.25
N ILE A 16 -10.45 9.86 8.47
CA ILE A 16 -9.13 9.38 8.01
C ILE A 16 -9.01 9.31 6.49
N GLN A 17 -10.12 9.10 5.78
CA GLN A 17 -10.15 9.06 4.33
C GLN A 17 -10.05 10.47 3.76
N GLU A 18 -10.78 11.43 4.33
CA GLU A 18 -10.69 12.84 3.94
C GLU A 18 -9.30 13.41 4.20
N GLN A 19 -8.72 13.16 5.38
CA GLN A 19 -7.38 13.61 5.74
C GLN A 19 -6.28 13.04 4.85
N ALA A 20 -6.47 11.83 4.30
CA ALA A 20 -5.47 11.15 3.47
C ALA A 20 -5.42 11.69 2.02
N VAL A 21 -6.50 12.31 1.51
CA VAL A 21 -6.60 12.69 0.10
C VAL A 21 -5.48 13.66 -0.30
N VAL A 22 -5.37 14.79 0.39
CA VAL A 22 -4.45 15.86 -0.01
C VAL A 22 -2.99 15.42 0.09
N PRO A 23 -2.49 14.88 1.23
CA PRO A 23 -1.08 14.51 1.33
C PRO A 23 -0.68 13.39 0.37
N ILE A 24 -1.55 12.39 0.12
CA ILE A 24 -1.25 11.33 -0.84
C ILE A 24 -1.16 11.88 -2.26
N LEU A 25 -2.11 12.72 -2.67
CA LEU A 25 -2.08 13.36 -4.00
C LEU A 25 -0.89 14.31 -4.17
N ALA A 26 -0.43 14.95 -3.09
CA ALA A 26 0.78 15.76 -3.08
C ALA A 26 2.08 14.93 -3.15
N GLY A 27 2.01 13.59 -3.06
CA GLY A 27 3.18 12.72 -3.08
C GLY A 27 3.97 12.74 -1.77
N GLU A 28 3.32 13.05 -0.65
CA GLU A 28 3.94 12.97 0.68
C GLU A 28 4.05 11.51 1.14
N ASP A 29 5.04 11.22 1.99
CA ASP A 29 5.04 10.00 2.79
C ASP A 29 3.96 10.10 3.87
N VAL A 30 3.12 9.06 4.03
CA VAL A 30 1.95 9.09 4.92
C VAL A 30 1.88 7.83 5.77
N ILE A 31 1.50 7.96 7.02
CA ILE A 31 1.12 6.83 7.88
C ILE A 31 -0.35 6.99 8.29
N ILE A 32 -1.15 6.00 7.98
CA ILE A 32 -2.56 5.93 8.37
C ILE A 32 -2.68 4.87 9.48
N ALA A 33 -2.86 5.34 10.71
CA ALA A 33 -3.03 4.49 11.89
C ALA A 33 -4.47 4.56 12.38
N ALA A 34 -5.17 3.43 12.34
CA ALA A 34 -6.55 3.34 12.80
C ALA A 34 -6.91 1.88 13.13
N PRO A 35 -7.93 1.63 13.96
CA PRO A 35 -8.41 0.28 14.26
C PRO A 35 -8.75 -0.51 12.98
N THR A 36 -8.80 -1.84 13.12
CA THR A 36 -9.29 -2.72 12.04
C THR A 36 -10.70 -2.30 11.62
N ALA A 37 -11.01 -2.42 10.34
CA ALA A 37 -12.28 -1.98 9.74
C ALA A 37 -12.56 -0.46 9.76
N ALA A 38 -11.60 0.37 10.14
CA ALA A 38 -11.74 1.84 10.07
C ALA A 38 -11.73 2.40 8.64
N GLY A 39 -11.38 1.58 7.64
CA GLY A 39 -11.33 2.02 6.23
C GLY A 39 -9.96 2.53 5.80
N LYS A 40 -8.87 2.03 6.41
CA LYS A 40 -7.48 2.40 6.06
C LYS A 40 -7.14 2.12 4.59
N THR A 41 -7.57 0.97 4.07
CA THR A 41 -7.32 0.60 2.68
C THR A 41 -7.97 1.61 1.75
N GLU A 42 -9.22 1.94 1.97
CA GLU A 42 -9.93 2.94 1.18
C GLU A 42 -9.30 4.34 1.34
N ALA A 43 -8.85 4.69 2.55
CA ALA A 43 -8.15 5.97 2.79
C ALA A 43 -6.89 6.12 1.92
N ALA A 44 -6.13 5.04 1.73
CA ALA A 44 -4.98 5.05 0.83
C ALA A 44 -5.39 4.96 -0.64
N TYR A 45 -6.27 4.03 -0.99
CA TYR A 45 -6.49 3.68 -2.39
C TYR A 45 -7.48 4.59 -3.13
N LEU A 46 -8.37 5.30 -2.45
CA LEU A 46 -9.23 6.30 -3.11
C LEU A 46 -8.39 7.39 -3.79
N PRO A 47 -7.45 8.09 -3.11
CA PRO A 47 -6.59 9.07 -3.77
C PRO A 47 -5.59 8.43 -4.74
N ILE A 48 -4.97 7.29 -4.41
CA ILE A 48 -4.04 6.57 -5.29
C ILE A 48 -4.72 6.26 -6.63
N CYS A 49 -5.85 5.58 -6.61
CA CYS A 49 -6.56 5.21 -7.83
C CYS A 49 -7.02 6.44 -8.61
N SER A 50 -7.43 7.51 -7.93
CA SER A 50 -7.78 8.77 -8.60
C SER A 50 -6.61 9.38 -9.37
N SER A 51 -5.38 9.15 -8.90
CA SER A 51 -4.17 9.71 -9.52
C SER A 51 -3.60 8.87 -10.67
N ILE A 52 -3.96 7.58 -10.77
CA ILE A 52 -3.41 6.66 -11.79
C ILE A 52 -4.41 6.30 -12.89
N VAL A 53 -5.69 6.62 -12.70
CA VAL A 53 -6.74 6.35 -13.71
C VAL A 53 -6.53 7.21 -14.95
N GLY A 54 -6.63 6.58 -16.12
CA GLY A 54 -6.54 7.27 -17.42
C GLY A 54 -5.12 7.63 -17.87
N GLU A 55 -4.09 7.22 -17.11
CA GLU A 55 -2.70 7.37 -17.55
C GLU A 55 -2.26 6.14 -18.37
N GLU A 56 -1.70 6.40 -19.55
CA GLU A 56 -0.95 5.36 -20.28
C GLU A 56 0.33 5.05 -19.50
N THR A 57 0.42 3.85 -18.95
CA THR A 57 1.56 3.45 -18.12
C THR A 57 2.32 2.30 -18.76
N THR A 58 3.64 2.38 -18.71
CA THR A 58 4.55 1.34 -19.23
C THR A 58 5.11 0.45 -18.11
N GLY A 59 4.51 0.48 -16.93
CA GLY A 59 4.97 -0.25 -15.75
C GLY A 59 3.91 -0.31 -14.65
N LEU A 60 4.24 -1.02 -13.57
CA LEU A 60 3.42 -1.06 -12.37
C LEU A 60 3.32 0.34 -11.72
N ASN A 61 2.13 0.74 -11.31
CA ASN A 61 1.86 2.04 -10.70
C ASN A 61 2.00 2.01 -9.17
N VAL A 62 1.62 0.89 -8.56
CA VAL A 62 1.61 0.72 -7.10
C VAL A 62 2.25 -0.59 -6.71
N LEU A 63 3.17 -0.53 -5.76
CA LEU A 63 3.72 -1.69 -5.06
C LEU A 63 3.08 -1.76 -3.66
N HIS A 64 2.26 -2.78 -3.42
CA HIS A 64 1.65 -3.03 -2.11
C HIS A 64 2.37 -4.18 -1.42
N VAL A 65 3.07 -3.89 -0.33
CA VAL A 65 3.79 -4.90 0.44
C VAL A 65 2.98 -5.29 1.66
N SER A 66 2.71 -6.58 1.80
CA SER A 66 1.95 -7.13 2.92
C SER A 66 2.73 -8.25 3.62
N PRO A 67 2.66 -8.37 4.95
CA PRO A 67 3.49 -9.35 5.67
C PRO A 67 3.10 -10.80 5.43
N LEU A 68 1.87 -11.08 5.03
CA LEU A 68 1.34 -12.45 4.92
C LEU A 68 0.59 -12.67 3.60
N LYS A 69 0.73 -13.87 3.04
CA LYS A 69 -0.01 -14.32 1.85
C LYS A 69 -1.53 -14.23 2.02
N ALA A 70 -2.03 -14.54 3.21
CA ALA A 70 -3.46 -14.46 3.53
C ALA A 70 -3.98 -13.02 3.39
N LEU A 71 -3.24 -12.05 3.92
CA LEU A 71 -3.57 -10.63 3.80
C LEU A 71 -3.52 -10.15 2.34
N ILE A 72 -2.54 -10.61 1.56
CA ILE A 72 -2.49 -10.33 0.12
C ILE A 72 -3.76 -10.83 -0.57
N ASN A 73 -4.23 -12.06 -0.27
CA ASN A 73 -5.42 -12.61 -0.90
C ASN A 73 -6.69 -11.84 -0.52
N ASP A 74 -6.77 -11.35 0.71
CA ASP A 74 -7.90 -10.53 1.17
C ASP A 74 -7.87 -9.14 0.54
N GLN A 75 -6.73 -8.46 0.60
CA GLN A 75 -6.56 -7.14 -0.04
C GLN A 75 -6.75 -7.20 -1.56
N TYR A 76 -6.32 -8.28 -2.20
CA TYR A 76 -6.52 -8.48 -3.63
C TYR A 76 -8.00 -8.41 -4.00
N ARG A 77 -8.88 -9.14 -3.29
CA ARG A 77 -10.33 -9.13 -3.55
C ARG A 77 -10.93 -7.73 -3.36
N ARG A 78 -10.50 -7.03 -2.30
CA ARG A 78 -10.99 -5.67 -2.02
C ARG A 78 -10.56 -4.66 -3.07
N LEU A 79 -9.29 -4.74 -3.52
CA LEU A 79 -8.77 -3.85 -4.54
C LEU A 79 -9.29 -4.19 -5.94
N GLU A 80 -9.48 -5.47 -6.25
CA GLU A 80 -10.10 -5.91 -7.50
C GLU A 80 -11.52 -5.32 -7.63
N ASP A 81 -12.31 -5.38 -6.55
CA ASP A 81 -13.64 -4.76 -6.51
C ASP A 81 -13.57 -3.22 -6.63
N LEU A 82 -12.64 -2.56 -5.93
CA LEU A 82 -12.48 -1.11 -5.99
C LEU A 82 -12.00 -0.62 -7.37
N CYS A 83 -11.18 -1.41 -8.04
CA CYS A 83 -10.57 -1.07 -9.33
C CYS A 83 -11.39 -1.56 -10.53
N ALA A 84 -12.45 -2.36 -10.34
CA ALA A 84 -13.21 -2.97 -11.43
C ALA A 84 -13.72 -1.94 -12.46
N ASP A 85 -14.30 -0.83 -11.98
CA ASP A 85 -14.83 0.22 -12.83
C ASP A 85 -13.77 1.21 -13.35
N LEU A 86 -12.50 1.03 -12.94
CA LEU A 86 -11.42 1.97 -13.21
C LEU A 86 -10.44 1.46 -14.27
N GLU A 87 -10.63 0.22 -14.71
CA GLU A 87 -9.72 -0.49 -15.62
C GLU A 87 -8.26 -0.55 -15.12
N VAL A 88 -8.06 -0.48 -13.79
CA VAL A 88 -6.75 -0.60 -13.16
C VAL A 88 -6.50 -2.06 -12.79
N PRO A 89 -5.55 -2.75 -13.43
CA PRO A 89 -5.27 -4.14 -13.13
C PRO A 89 -4.71 -4.32 -11.71
N VAL A 90 -5.15 -5.38 -11.04
CA VAL A 90 -4.63 -5.76 -9.72
C VAL A 90 -3.99 -7.14 -9.81
N HIS A 91 -2.78 -7.27 -9.31
CA HIS A 91 -1.99 -8.49 -9.38
C HIS A 91 -1.52 -8.91 -8.00
N LYS A 92 -1.41 -10.21 -7.77
CA LYS A 92 -0.79 -10.76 -6.56
C LYS A 92 0.45 -11.58 -6.90
N TRP A 93 1.46 -11.50 -6.01
CA TRP A 93 2.74 -12.15 -6.22
C TRP A 93 3.27 -12.72 -4.88
N HIS A 94 3.09 -14.01 -4.70
CA HIS A 94 3.63 -14.80 -3.60
C HIS A 94 3.89 -16.25 -4.05
N GLY A 95 4.43 -17.09 -3.19
CA GLY A 95 4.86 -18.45 -3.55
C GLY A 95 3.79 -19.28 -4.26
N ASP A 96 2.52 -19.15 -3.82
CA ASP A 96 1.41 -19.99 -4.29
C ASP A 96 0.75 -19.46 -5.58
N VAL A 97 1.20 -18.33 -6.12
CA VAL A 97 0.69 -17.78 -7.39
C VAL A 97 1.35 -18.51 -8.56
N ALA A 98 0.52 -18.98 -9.49
CA ALA A 98 0.96 -19.70 -10.68
C ALA A 98 2.00 -18.90 -11.49
N GLN A 99 3.02 -19.59 -11.98
CA GLN A 99 4.13 -18.97 -12.74
C GLN A 99 3.64 -18.25 -14.00
N SER A 100 2.59 -18.77 -14.66
CA SER A 100 1.98 -18.14 -15.83
C SER A 100 1.44 -16.74 -15.53
N LYS A 101 0.78 -16.56 -14.37
CA LYS A 101 0.28 -15.24 -13.92
C LYS A 101 1.43 -14.28 -13.64
N LYS A 102 2.51 -14.76 -13.00
CA LYS A 102 3.71 -13.96 -12.77
C LYS A 102 4.39 -13.53 -14.08
N GLN A 103 4.44 -14.42 -15.06
CA GLN A 103 4.98 -14.11 -16.40
C GLN A 103 4.12 -13.09 -17.14
N SER A 104 2.79 -13.14 -17.01
CA SER A 104 1.89 -12.13 -17.59
C SER A 104 2.20 -10.74 -17.04
N VAL A 105 2.34 -10.60 -15.70
CA VAL A 105 2.73 -9.32 -15.08
C VAL A 105 4.08 -8.81 -15.59
N VAL A 106 5.04 -9.71 -15.79
CA VAL A 106 6.37 -9.32 -16.32
C VAL A 106 6.29 -8.89 -17.77
N ARG A 107 5.46 -9.53 -18.57
CA ARG A 107 5.30 -9.20 -19.98
C ARG A 107 4.61 -7.86 -20.18
N GLU A 108 3.55 -7.63 -19.45
CA GLU A 108 2.68 -6.45 -19.53
C GLU A 108 2.46 -5.84 -18.13
N PRO A 109 3.49 -5.17 -17.56
CA PRO A 109 3.38 -4.60 -16.23
C PRO A 109 2.44 -3.39 -16.23
N ALA A 110 1.40 -3.42 -15.41
CA ALA A 110 0.45 -2.32 -15.23
C ALA A 110 -0.25 -2.41 -13.87
N GLY A 111 -0.77 -1.32 -13.35
CA GLY A 111 -1.64 -1.26 -12.20
C GLY A 111 -0.95 -1.55 -10.85
N ILE A 112 -1.58 -2.36 -10.03
CA ILE A 112 -1.24 -2.60 -8.62
C ILE A 112 -0.67 -4.00 -8.45
N LEU A 113 0.51 -4.12 -7.83
CA LEU A 113 1.13 -5.39 -7.46
C LEU A 113 1.14 -5.58 -5.94
N LEU A 114 0.45 -6.61 -5.45
CA LEU A 114 0.51 -7.04 -4.05
C LEU A 114 1.57 -8.13 -3.89
N ILE A 115 2.51 -7.94 -2.97
CA ILE A 115 3.68 -8.82 -2.82
C ILE A 115 4.09 -8.97 -1.36
N THR A 116 4.73 -10.10 -0.99
CA THR A 116 5.41 -10.22 0.31
C THR A 116 6.86 -9.73 0.22
N PRO A 117 7.49 -9.32 1.34
CA PRO A 117 8.91 -8.91 1.36
C PRO A 117 9.84 -9.95 0.74
N GLU A 118 9.65 -11.23 1.07
CA GLU A 118 10.47 -12.33 0.57
C GLU A 118 10.31 -12.51 -0.96
N SER A 119 9.09 -12.33 -1.46
CA SER A 119 8.84 -12.39 -2.90
C SER A 119 9.42 -11.19 -3.64
N LEU A 120 9.44 -10.02 -3.00
CA LEU A 120 10.10 -8.83 -3.54
C LEU A 120 11.62 -9.04 -3.60
N GLU A 121 12.22 -9.59 -2.55
CA GLU A 121 13.65 -9.93 -2.55
C GLU A 121 13.99 -10.94 -3.66
N ALA A 122 13.21 -12.03 -3.75
CA ALA A 122 13.39 -12.99 -4.84
C ALA A 122 13.28 -12.33 -6.22
N MET A 123 12.41 -11.34 -6.38
CA MET A 123 12.28 -10.57 -7.61
C MET A 123 13.56 -9.75 -7.89
N PHE A 124 14.17 -9.14 -6.88
CA PHE A 124 15.46 -8.45 -7.02
C PHE A 124 16.57 -9.39 -7.46
N VAL A 125 16.63 -10.58 -6.88
CA VAL A 125 17.67 -11.58 -7.20
C VAL A 125 17.48 -12.16 -8.61
N VAL A 126 16.27 -12.60 -8.92
CA VAL A 126 15.98 -13.35 -10.16
C VAL A 126 15.75 -12.43 -11.36
N ARG A 127 15.26 -11.20 -11.13
CA ARG A 127 14.80 -10.29 -12.18
C ARG A 127 15.40 -8.90 -12.10
N GLY A 128 16.56 -8.75 -11.45
CA GLY A 128 17.19 -7.44 -11.21
C GLY A 128 17.26 -6.53 -12.43
N GLN A 129 17.62 -7.07 -13.58
CA GLN A 129 17.69 -6.32 -14.86
C GLN A 129 16.32 -5.86 -15.39
N GLN A 130 15.23 -6.48 -14.97
CA GLN A 130 13.88 -6.15 -15.42
C GLN A 130 13.19 -5.12 -14.49
N LEU A 131 13.72 -4.89 -13.28
CA LEU A 131 13.10 -3.98 -12.30
C LEU A 131 12.89 -2.56 -12.82
N PRO A 132 13.85 -1.94 -13.56
CA PRO A 132 13.62 -0.59 -14.09
C PRO A 132 12.41 -0.52 -15.01
N ARG A 133 12.17 -1.56 -15.81
CA ARG A 133 11.01 -1.65 -16.70
C ARG A 133 9.74 -1.97 -15.91
N LEU A 134 9.79 -2.96 -14.99
CA LEU A 134 8.61 -3.37 -14.22
C LEU A 134 8.04 -2.22 -13.38
N PHE A 135 8.90 -1.40 -12.82
CA PHE A 135 8.53 -0.30 -11.93
C PHE A 135 8.73 1.09 -12.55
N ALA A 136 8.83 1.18 -13.90
CA ALA A 136 9.03 2.45 -14.60
C ALA A 136 8.00 3.51 -14.20
N SER A 137 6.73 3.12 -14.10
CA SER A 137 5.59 3.98 -13.75
C SER A 137 5.22 3.95 -12.26
N LEU A 138 6.09 3.41 -11.37
CA LEU A 138 5.77 3.27 -9.95
C LEU A 138 5.57 4.64 -9.30
N ARG A 139 4.37 4.92 -8.80
CA ARG A 139 4.01 6.20 -8.15
C ARG A 139 3.94 6.09 -6.63
N TYR A 140 3.57 4.93 -6.11
CA TYR A 140 3.39 4.74 -4.67
C TYR A 140 3.88 3.36 -4.23
N VAL A 141 4.41 3.32 -3.01
CA VAL A 141 4.61 2.09 -2.25
C VAL A 141 3.66 2.11 -1.05
N VAL A 142 2.84 1.08 -0.93
CA VAL A 142 1.97 0.88 0.25
C VAL A 142 2.58 -0.23 1.10
N VAL A 143 2.82 0.02 2.38
CA VAL A 143 3.26 -0.97 3.37
C VAL A 143 2.10 -1.26 4.30
N ASP A 144 1.50 -2.42 4.12
CA ASP A 144 0.37 -2.87 4.93
C ASP A 144 0.83 -3.49 6.24
N GLU A 145 0.01 -3.35 7.29
CA GLU A 145 0.32 -3.81 8.66
C GLU A 145 1.72 -3.36 9.12
N LEU A 146 2.04 -2.08 8.92
CA LEU A 146 3.34 -1.49 9.19
C LEU A 146 3.92 -1.88 10.57
N HIS A 147 3.07 -2.01 11.59
CA HIS A 147 3.46 -2.35 12.94
C HIS A 147 4.15 -3.73 13.05
N VAL A 148 3.86 -4.66 12.14
CA VAL A 148 4.48 -6.00 12.10
C VAL A 148 5.96 -5.94 11.74
N PHE A 149 6.37 -4.87 11.06
CA PHE A 149 7.75 -4.69 10.59
C PHE A 149 8.63 -3.90 11.55
N LEU A 150 8.05 -3.19 12.53
CA LEU A 150 8.82 -2.36 13.45
C LEU A 150 9.74 -3.23 14.31
N ASP A 151 11.00 -2.79 14.46
CA ASP A 151 12.04 -3.44 15.28
C ASP A 151 12.28 -4.93 14.98
N THR A 152 12.03 -5.37 13.73
CA THR A 152 12.25 -6.73 13.29
C THR A 152 13.30 -6.82 12.20
N GLU A 153 14.02 -7.95 12.11
CA GLU A 153 14.98 -8.22 11.02
C GLU A 153 14.27 -8.17 9.65
N ARG A 154 13.07 -8.72 9.59
CA ARG A 154 12.22 -8.68 8.40
C ARG A 154 11.85 -7.26 7.99
N GLY A 155 11.66 -6.39 8.96
CA GLY A 155 11.45 -4.97 8.74
C GLY A 155 12.68 -4.27 8.18
N GLN A 156 13.86 -4.55 8.74
CA GLN A 156 15.14 -4.02 8.22
C GLN A 156 15.39 -4.48 6.78
N GLN A 157 15.10 -5.75 6.48
CA GLN A 157 15.14 -6.28 5.13
C GLN A 157 14.22 -5.50 4.18
N LEU A 158 12.96 -5.27 4.58
CA LEU A 158 12.02 -4.50 3.77
C LEU A 158 12.50 -3.07 3.54
N GLN A 159 13.02 -2.39 4.56
CA GLN A 159 13.61 -1.04 4.39
C GLN A 159 14.72 -1.05 3.34
N SER A 160 15.64 -2.03 3.41
CA SER A 160 16.72 -2.20 2.44
C SER A 160 16.17 -2.41 1.02
N LEU A 161 15.15 -3.25 0.84
CA LEU A 161 14.52 -3.49 -0.45
C LEU A 161 13.89 -2.23 -1.04
N LEU A 162 13.16 -1.45 -0.22
CA LEU A 162 12.54 -0.21 -0.65
C LEU A 162 13.58 0.86 -1.01
N HIS A 163 14.68 0.94 -0.27
CA HIS A 163 15.79 1.83 -0.61
C HIS A 163 16.44 1.42 -1.94
N ARG A 164 16.74 0.14 -2.12
CA ARG A 164 17.30 -0.40 -3.37
C ARG A 164 16.37 -0.15 -4.56
N LEU A 165 15.06 -0.23 -4.36
CA LEU A 165 14.08 0.07 -5.41
C LEU A 165 14.20 1.53 -5.86
N GLU A 166 14.29 2.49 -4.93
CA GLU A 166 14.48 3.91 -5.25
C GLU A 166 15.83 4.17 -5.96
N LEU A 167 16.90 3.46 -5.58
CA LEU A 167 18.19 3.51 -6.29
C LEU A 167 18.07 3.02 -7.73
N VAL A 168 17.38 1.90 -7.96
CA VAL A 168 17.12 1.36 -9.30
C VAL A 168 16.31 2.36 -10.15
N LEU A 169 15.33 3.01 -9.55
CA LEU A 169 14.45 3.98 -10.23
C LEU A 169 15.07 5.38 -10.33
N ARG A 170 16.15 5.65 -9.60
CA ARG A 170 16.83 6.95 -9.51
C ARG A 170 15.89 8.10 -9.12
N ARG A 171 14.88 7.81 -8.34
CA ARG A 171 13.91 8.79 -7.86
C ARG A 171 13.28 8.36 -6.55
N HIS A 172 12.80 9.33 -5.81
CA HIS A 172 11.96 9.13 -4.64
C HIS A 172 10.60 8.56 -5.06
N VAL A 173 10.10 7.60 -4.27
CA VAL A 173 8.74 7.06 -4.41
C VAL A 173 8.01 7.24 -3.08
N PRO A 174 6.90 7.98 -3.03
CA PRO A 174 6.08 8.16 -1.84
C PRO A 174 5.68 6.84 -1.20
N ARG A 175 5.79 6.75 0.13
CA ARG A 175 5.47 5.56 0.91
C ARG A 175 4.27 5.81 1.80
N ILE A 176 3.31 4.89 1.76
CA ILE A 176 2.09 4.96 2.56
C ILE A 176 2.09 3.75 3.50
N GLY A 177 2.21 3.99 4.80
CA GLY A 177 2.13 2.95 5.84
C GLY A 177 0.71 2.81 6.34
N LEU A 178 0.15 1.61 6.29
CA LEU A 178 -1.13 1.28 6.91
C LEU A 178 -0.87 0.48 8.17
N SER A 179 -1.43 0.88 9.30
CA SER A 179 -1.20 0.21 10.57
C SER A 179 -2.45 0.15 11.42
N ALA A 180 -2.52 -0.85 12.29
CA ALA A 180 -3.35 -0.77 13.47
C ALA A 180 -2.90 0.42 14.33
N THR A 181 -3.63 0.72 15.39
CA THR A 181 -3.25 1.77 16.34
C THR A 181 -1.82 1.48 16.85
N LEU A 182 -0.92 2.45 16.69
CA LEU A 182 0.48 2.34 17.10
C LEU A 182 0.70 2.99 18.44
N GLY A 183 1.50 2.34 19.29
CA GLY A 183 1.96 2.94 20.55
C GLY A 183 3.01 4.03 20.33
N ASP A 184 3.92 3.82 19.36
CA ASP A 184 4.97 4.77 18.99
C ASP A 184 4.89 5.15 17.51
N MET A 185 4.29 6.31 17.26
CA MET A 185 4.15 6.87 15.91
C MET A 185 5.47 7.43 15.36
N GLN A 186 6.40 7.84 16.24
CA GLN A 186 7.70 8.37 15.80
C GLN A 186 8.58 7.24 15.29
N LEU A 187 8.55 6.09 15.96
CA LEU A 187 9.24 4.89 15.51
C LEU A 187 8.72 4.46 14.13
N ALA A 188 7.40 4.46 13.94
CA ALA A 188 6.79 4.14 12.66
C ALA A 188 7.19 5.12 11.55
N ALA A 189 7.22 6.42 11.85
CA ALA A 189 7.65 7.46 10.89
C ALA A 189 9.12 7.26 10.50
N LYS A 190 10.00 7.06 11.47
CA LYS A 190 11.42 6.78 11.25
C LYS A 190 11.65 5.47 10.50
N TYR A 191 10.81 4.46 10.77
CA TYR A 191 10.85 3.21 10.03
C TYR A 191 10.44 3.42 8.56
N LEU A 192 9.33 4.09 8.30
CA LEU A 192 8.83 4.27 6.93
C LEU A 192 9.81 5.10 6.08
N ARG A 193 10.41 6.12 6.69
CA ARG A 193 11.37 7.02 6.01
C ARG A 193 12.56 7.39 6.93
N PRO A 194 13.62 6.55 6.96
CA PRO A 194 14.76 6.78 7.86
C PRO A 194 15.57 8.05 7.56
N THR A 195 15.66 8.44 6.30
CA THR A 195 16.55 9.50 5.79
C THR A 195 15.84 10.60 5.02
N GLY A 196 14.51 10.72 5.17
CA GLY A 196 13.72 11.74 4.48
C GLY A 196 14.00 13.15 4.96
N LYS A 197 13.95 14.15 4.05
CA LYS A 197 14.01 15.58 4.41
C LYS A 197 12.80 16.00 5.25
N HIS A 198 11.67 15.33 5.09
CA HIS A 198 10.43 15.58 5.80
C HIS A 198 9.96 14.28 6.48
N ALA A 199 9.45 14.39 7.69
CA ALA A 199 8.81 13.28 8.37
C ALA A 199 7.50 12.91 7.68
N PRO A 200 7.12 11.61 7.62
CA PRO A 200 5.83 11.19 7.11
C PRO A 200 4.67 11.88 7.80
N ARG A 201 3.64 12.24 7.04
CA ARG A 201 2.38 12.77 7.58
C ARG A 201 1.67 11.70 8.39
N LEU A 202 1.33 12.01 9.64
CA LEU A 202 0.62 11.09 10.51
C LEU A 202 -0.88 11.37 10.46
N ILE A 203 -1.68 10.36 10.13
CA ILE A 203 -3.14 10.39 10.14
C ILE A 203 -3.60 9.33 11.11
N VAL A 204 -4.20 9.77 12.21
CA VAL A 204 -4.64 8.88 13.29
C VAL A 204 -6.16 8.90 13.36
N GLY A 205 -6.77 7.75 13.12
CA GLY A 205 -8.21 7.59 13.29
C GLY A 205 -8.58 7.67 14.77
N ALA A 206 -9.62 8.42 15.08
CA ALA A 206 -10.16 8.44 16.42
C ALA A 206 -10.48 7.00 16.87
N SER A 207 -9.99 6.61 18.03
CA SER A 207 -10.42 5.39 18.71
C SER A 207 -11.87 5.62 19.10
N GLY A 208 -12.81 5.21 18.26
CA GLY A 208 -14.22 5.17 18.63
C GLY A 208 -14.36 4.18 19.76
N GLY A 209 -14.30 4.67 20.97
CA GLY A 209 -14.59 3.91 22.18
C GLY A 209 -16.04 3.43 22.13
N LYS A 210 -16.27 2.29 21.49
CA LYS A 210 -17.43 1.48 21.83
C LYS A 210 -17.11 0.88 23.20
N GLU A 211 -17.61 1.51 24.27
CA GLU A 211 -17.74 0.84 25.55
C GLU A 211 -18.58 -0.42 25.34
N LEU A 212 -17.91 -1.57 25.32
CA LEU A 212 -18.57 -2.85 25.42
C LEU A 212 -19.07 -2.97 26.87
N ARG A 213 -20.31 -2.56 27.13
CA ARG A 213 -21.00 -2.87 28.40
C ARG A 213 -21.40 -4.35 28.37
N LEU A 214 -20.52 -5.21 28.84
CA LEU A 214 -20.87 -6.59 29.16
C LEU A 214 -21.78 -6.61 30.38
N ALA A 215 -23.08 -6.75 30.17
CA ALA A 215 -24.02 -7.10 31.25
C ALA A 215 -23.98 -8.63 31.44
N ILE A 216 -23.29 -9.09 32.48
CA ILE A 216 -23.40 -10.48 32.94
C ILE A 216 -24.72 -10.57 33.66
N ARG A 217 -25.66 -11.40 33.18
CA ARG A 217 -26.86 -11.82 33.88
C ARG A 217 -26.64 -13.14 34.57
#